data_59db792a11a385246fd7a185331c03c2
#
_entry.id   59db792a11a385246fd7a185331c03c2
#
_cell.length_a   1.000
_cell.length_b   1.000
_cell.length_c   1.000
_cell.angle_alpha   90.00
_cell.angle_beta   90.00
_cell.angle_gamma   90.00
#
_symmetry.space_group_name_H-M   'P 1'
#
loop_
_entity.id
_entity.type
_entity.pdbx_description
1 polymer ?
#
loop_
_entity_poly.entity_id
_entity_poly.type
_entity_poly.pdbx_seq_one_letter_code
_entity_poly.pdbx_strand_id
1 'polypeptide(L)'
;MTALRRLLLAATLLALARAETAGAQAWPKAPGTSVDIDRREAMLPKSPTDFLVFNGALMGTLQWVANGDRAPGAVYGAGSLDLNVTVRPSQTVRLFLDVEGLVGPGPDQRLGTLSRLNTDAERLEGRDKAIVVREAFLRLSWLDEHVRFSIGKLDVGHYFDRNFMAEDETTQFLDMALINNPMLKPPPNGPGAAVRTSVGDWRFAFGVHAPGDVDDDLSGLPYVIGEIGRRNIFPERGHYRLWARVSSVPEHRERVTWATGVSIDQVVTHEVGVFFRAGLSRSQGDDLTSHAWSTGVQVTPTWLGRPHDRFGAGYSAQREPAGRERVVETYYNLALAEWLFLIADVQWLISGPNQLTGGMNRNVVVPGLRALVLF
;
A
#
# COMPACT_ATOMS: atom_id res chain seq x y z
N MET A 1 18.94 18.97 -5.48
CA MET A 1 18.16 19.65 -4.41
C MET A 1 17.26 20.79 -4.88
N THR A 2 17.55 21.52 -5.97
CA THR A 2 16.75 22.67 -6.44
C THR A 2 15.45 22.29 -7.19
N ALA A 3 15.43 21.22 -7.97
CA ALA A 3 14.25 20.82 -8.75
C ALA A 3 13.12 20.27 -7.86
N LEU A 4 13.45 19.43 -6.89
CA LEU A 4 12.46 18.85 -5.96
C LEU A 4 11.83 19.94 -5.07
N ARG A 5 12.61 20.91 -4.58
CA ARG A 5 12.07 22.07 -3.84
C ARG A 5 11.09 22.89 -4.68
N ARG A 6 11.34 23.05 -5.98
CA ARG A 6 10.43 23.76 -6.90
C ARG A 6 9.15 22.96 -7.16
N LEU A 7 9.25 21.64 -7.29
CA LEU A 7 8.10 20.75 -7.45
C LEU A 7 7.22 20.71 -6.18
N LEU A 8 7.84 20.59 -5.01
CA LEU A 8 7.15 20.65 -3.73
C LEU A 8 6.44 21.99 -3.52
N LEU A 9 7.12 23.10 -3.87
CA LEU A 9 6.51 24.44 -3.80
C LEU A 9 5.35 24.60 -4.78
N ALA A 10 5.48 24.09 -6.00
CA ALA A 10 4.41 24.11 -7.00
C ALA A 10 3.21 23.26 -6.57
N ALA A 11 3.43 22.07 -6.02
CA ALA A 11 2.37 21.20 -5.49
C ALA A 11 1.64 21.85 -4.29
N THR A 12 2.40 22.48 -3.39
CA THR A 12 1.84 23.25 -2.25
C THR A 12 1.03 24.44 -2.73
N LEU A 13 1.50 25.16 -3.75
CA LEU A 13 0.76 26.30 -4.34
C LEU A 13 -0.51 25.84 -5.09
N LEU A 14 -0.47 24.68 -5.78
CA LEU A 14 -1.65 24.10 -6.42
C LEU A 14 -2.68 23.62 -5.38
N ALA A 15 -2.22 23.02 -4.28
CA ALA A 15 -3.08 22.61 -3.17
C ALA A 15 -3.73 23.83 -2.49
N LEU A 16 -2.98 24.90 -2.26
CA LEU A 16 -3.47 26.15 -1.69
C LEU A 16 -4.46 26.86 -2.64
N ALA A 17 -4.19 26.91 -3.94
CA ALA A 17 -5.09 27.51 -4.93
C ALA A 17 -6.43 26.75 -5.04
N ARG A 18 -6.43 25.44 -4.82
CA ARG A 18 -7.66 24.63 -4.82
C ARG A 18 -8.46 24.79 -3.52
N ALA A 19 -7.80 25.07 -2.40
CA ALA A 19 -8.46 25.36 -1.12
C ALA A 19 -9.34 26.62 -1.18
N GLU A 20 -8.97 27.62 -1.99
CA GLU A 20 -9.75 28.85 -2.19
C GLU A 20 -10.98 28.64 -3.08
N THR A 21 -10.99 27.64 -3.95
CA THR A 21 -12.11 27.35 -4.86
C THR A 21 -13.08 26.27 -4.37
N ALA A 22 -12.72 25.53 -3.32
CA ALA A 22 -13.54 24.49 -2.70
C ALA A 22 -14.62 25.10 -1.79
N GLY A 23 -15.55 25.88 -2.36
CA GLY A 23 -16.78 26.26 -1.68
C GLY A 23 -17.62 25.00 -1.42
N ALA A 24 -17.80 24.65 -0.14
CA ALA A 24 -18.84 23.76 0.41
C ALA A 24 -19.20 22.52 -0.42
N GLN A 25 -18.23 21.73 -0.85
CA GLN A 25 -18.53 20.37 -1.26
C GLN A 25 -18.75 19.52 -0.02
N ALA A 26 -19.85 18.78 0.02
CA ALA A 26 -20.15 17.87 1.11
C ALA A 26 -19.03 16.84 1.27
N TRP A 27 -18.56 16.67 2.49
CA TRP A 27 -17.58 15.64 2.87
C TRP A 27 -17.93 14.30 2.24
N PRO A 28 -16.96 13.55 1.69
CA PRO A 28 -17.23 12.21 1.18
C PRO A 28 -17.95 11.43 2.28
N LYS A 29 -19.07 10.81 1.93
CA LYS A 29 -19.83 9.99 2.87
C LYS A 29 -18.89 9.00 3.55
N ALA A 30 -19.05 8.86 4.89
CA ALA A 30 -18.27 7.93 5.70
C ALA A 30 -18.03 6.60 4.96
N PRO A 31 -16.82 5.99 5.06
CA PRO A 31 -16.48 4.78 4.31
C PRO A 31 -17.32 3.58 4.76
N GLY A 32 -18.52 3.52 4.32
CA GLY A 32 -19.51 2.46 4.49
C GLY A 32 -20.37 2.30 3.26
N THR A 33 -20.28 3.22 2.29
CA THR A 33 -21.24 3.29 1.18
C THR A 33 -20.63 3.21 -0.22
N SER A 34 -19.32 3.12 -0.39
CA SER A 34 -18.75 2.93 -1.72
C SER A 34 -17.81 1.74 -1.76
N VAL A 35 -18.32 0.69 -2.24
CA VAL A 35 -17.84 -0.24 -3.26
C VAL A 35 -16.36 -0.06 -3.66
N ASP A 36 -15.60 -1.15 -3.53
CA ASP A 36 -14.60 -1.75 -4.42
C ASP A 36 -14.00 -0.86 -5.55
N ILE A 37 -13.86 0.41 -5.29
CA ILE A 37 -13.13 1.32 -6.14
C ILE A 37 -11.74 1.41 -5.55
N ASP A 38 -10.74 1.23 -6.39
CA ASP A 38 -9.39 1.64 -6.09
C ASP A 38 -9.43 2.96 -5.32
N ARG A 39 -8.79 3.08 -4.16
CA ARG A 39 -8.85 4.33 -3.38
C ARG A 39 -8.42 5.51 -4.22
N ARG A 40 -7.47 5.30 -5.13
CA ARG A 40 -7.06 6.27 -6.14
C ARG A 40 -8.20 6.61 -7.11
N GLU A 41 -9.08 5.67 -7.43
CA GLU A 41 -10.31 5.93 -8.20
C GLU A 41 -11.41 6.57 -7.34
N ALA A 42 -11.45 6.32 -6.04
CA ALA A 42 -12.41 6.97 -5.14
C ALA A 42 -12.10 8.46 -4.89
N MET A 43 -10.85 8.86 -5.02
CA MET A 43 -10.41 10.26 -5.00
C MET A 43 -10.72 10.99 -6.33
N LEU A 44 -11.08 10.25 -7.39
CA LEU A 44 -11.48 10.87 -8.65
C LEU A 44 -12.86 11.47 -8.54
N PRO A 45 -13.09 12.70 -9.04
CA PRO A 45 -14.44 13.25 -9.24
C PRO A 45 -15.28 12.23 -10.01
N LYS A 46 -16.47 11.92 -9.49
CA LYS A 46 -17.36 10.89 -10.05
C LYS A 46 -18.09 11.32 -11.32
N SER A 47 -17.54 12.24 -12.09
CA SER A 47 -18.14 12.54 -13.38
C SER A 47 -17.66 11.51 -14.40
N PRO A 48 -18.55 10.66 -14.94
CA PRO A 48 -18.18 9.77 -16.04
C PRO A 48 -17.82 10.51 -17.33
N THR A 49 -17.96 11.85 -17.33
CA THR A 49 -17.75 12.72 -18.47
C THR A 49 -16.37 13.38 -18.50
N ASP A 50 -15.57 13.27 -17.42
CA ASP A 50 -14.27 13.92 -17.40
C ASP A 50 -13.25 13.11 -18.21
N PHE A 51 -12.95 13.61 -19.41
CA PHE A 51 -11.95 13.03 -20.31
C PHE A 51 -10.56 12.96 -19.67
N LEU A 52 -10.20 13.96 -18.87
CA LEU A 52 -8.89 14.09 -18.24
C LEU A 52 -9.04 14.44 -16.77
N VAL A 53 -8.44 13.63 -15.89
CA VAL A 53 -8.48 13.84 -14.45
C VAL A 53 -7.05 13.86 -13.90
N PHE A 54 -6.74 14.87 -13.10
CA PHE A 54 -5.51 15.00 -12.34
C PHE A 54 -5.84 14.92 -10.86
N ASN A 55 -5.08 14.17 -10.12
CA ASN A 55 -5.07 14.16 -8.67
C ASN A 55 -3.69 13.82 -8.14
N GLY A 56 -3.50 13.99 -6.86
CA GLY A 56 -2.23 13.66 -6.24
C GLY A 56 -2.30 13.72 -4.73
N ALA A 57 -1.20 13.30 -4.13
CA ALA A 57 -0.98 13.32 -2.71
C ALA A 57 0.44 13.83 -2.40
N LEU A 58 0.56 14.63 -1.37
CA LEU A 58 1.85 15.04 -0.80
C LEU A 58 1.85 14.63 0.67
N MET A 59 2.81 13.80 1.07
CA MET A 59 2.99 13.39 2.45
C MET A 59 4.36 13.78 2.98
N GLY A 60 4.40 14.26 4.22
CA GLY A 60 5.61 14.42 5.01
C GLY A 60 5.52 13.55 6.25
N THR A 61 6.58 12.79 6.56
CA THR A 61 6.66 11.90 7.70
C THR A 61 7.85 12.26 8.57
N LEU A 62 7.63 12.35 9.87
CA LEU A 62 8.67 12.48 10.89
C LEU A 62 8.55 11.30 11.85
N GLN A 63 9.62 10.53 12.01
CA GLN A 63 9.71 9.40 12.93
C GLN A 63 10.95 9.51 13.79
N TRP A 64 10.89 8.97 15.01
CA TRP A 64 12.08 8.90 15.87
C TRP A 64 12.17 7.58 16.61
N VAL A 65 13.36 7.06 16.78
CA VAL A 65 13.64 5.85 17.56
C VAL A 65 13.74 6.27 19.04
N ALA A 66 12.67 6.02 19.81
CA ALA A 66 12.60 6.48 21.19
C ALA A 66 13.53 5.69 22.13
N ASN A 67 13.73 4.41 21.85
CA ASN A 67 14.55 3.50 22.64
C ASN A 67 15.14 2.37 21.77
N GLY A 68 15.94 1.52 22.37
CA GLY A 68 16.57 0.37 21.70
C GLY A 68 18.10 0.47 21.75
N ASP A 69 18.77 -0.64 21.51
CA ASP A 69 20.25 -0.73 21.59
C ASP A 69 20.94 0.00 20.40
N ARG A 70 20.16 0.33 19.35
CA ARG A 70 20.69 0.90 18.11
C ARG A 70 19.92 2.17 17.74
N ALA A 71 20.66 3.26 17.59
CA ALA A 71 20.16 4.58 17.21
C ALA A 71 19.08 5.19 18.15
N PRO A 72 19.15 5.06 19.50
CA PRO A 72 18.21 5.73 20.38
C PRO A 72 18.31 7.25 20.16
N GLY A 73 17.17 7.93 20.07
CA GLY A 73 17.09 9.36 19.81
C GLY A 73 17.29 9.77 18.34
N ALA A 74 17.54 8.84 17.42
CA ALA A 74 17.64 9.18 16.01
C ALA A 74 16.28 9.62 15.44
N VAL A 75 16.29 10.71 14.69
CA VAL A 75 15.12 11.29 14.02
C VAL A 75 15.27 11.13 12.52
N TYR A 76 14.19 10.73 11.86
CA TYR A 76 14.09 10.49 10.43
C TYR A 76 12.99 11.35 9.83
N GLY A 77 13.27 11.97 8.71
CA GLY A 77 12.30 12.74 7.94
C GLY A 77 12.21 12.22 6.53
N ALA A 78 11.02 11.80 6.12
CA ALA A 78 10.73 11.36 4.76
C ALA A 78 9.61 12.20 4.15
N GLY A 79 9.49 12.16 2.83
CA GLY A 79 8.38 12.78 2.13
C GLY A 79 8.10 12.06 0.82
N SER A 80 6.84 11.99 0.45
CA SER A 80 6.39 11.45 -0.82
C SER A 80 5.48 12.41 -1.57
N LEU A 81 5.50 12.31 -2.88
CA LEU A 81 4.62 13.02 -3.79
C LEU A 81 4.12 12.04 -4.84
N ASP A 82 2.81 11.84 -4.90
CA ASP A 82 2.15 11.09 -5.97
C ASP A 82 1.40 12.04 -6.89
N LEU A 83 1.60 11.88 -8.20
CA LEU A 83 0.87 12.59 -9.25
C LEU A 83 0.20 11.59 -10.17
N ASN A 84 -1.11 11.60 -10.21
CA ASN A 84 -1.90 10.69 -10.99
C ASN A 84 -2.61 11.41 -12.14
N VAL A 85 -2.51 10.83 -13.34
CA VAL A 85 -3.19 11.30 -14.54
C VAL A 85 -4.04 10.17 -15.08
N THR A 86 -5.34 10.40 -15.21
CA THR A 86 -6.27 9.47 -15.86
C THR A 86 -6.86 10.11 -17.10
N VAL A 87 -6.74 9.44 -18.25
CA VAL A 87 -7.39 9.82 -19.51
C VAL A 87 -8.45 8.78 -19.86
N ARG A 88 -9.66 9.21 -20.14
CA ARG A 88 -10.82 8.36 -20.48
C ARG A 88 -11.34 8.66 -21.89
N PRO A 89 -10.74 8.07 -22.95
CA PRO A 89 -11.19 8.30 -24.30
C PRO A 89 -12.62 7.78 -24.55
N SER A 90 -13.05 6.79 -23.76
CA SER A 90 -14.41 6.23 -23.78
C SER A 90 -14.77 5.63 -22.43
N GLN A 91 -15.99 5.16 -22.26
CA GLN A 91 -16.42 4.46 -21.04
C GLN A 91 -15.69 3.12 -20.83
N THR A 92 -15.17 2.53 -21.92
CA THR A 92 -14.50 1.23 -21.88
C THR A 92 -12.98 1.33 -21.88
N VAL A 93 -12.42 2.50 -22.15
CA VAL A 93 -10.97 2.70 -22.28
C VAL A 93 -10.48 3.72 -21.25
N ARG A 94 -9.46 3.36 -20.50
CA ARG A 94 -8.77 4.23 -19.53
C ARG A 94 -7.26 4.09 -19.72
N LEU A 95 -6.59 5.23 -19.81
CA LEU A 95 -5.14 5.34 -19.68
C LEU A 95 -4.82 5.91 -18.31
N PHE A 96 -3.85 5.34 -17.63
CA PHE A 96 -3.44 5.76 -16.30
C PHE A 96 -1.93 5.95 -16.26
N LEU A 97 -1.50 7.03 -15.63
CA LEU A 97 -0.10 7.32 -15.32
C LEU A 97 0.00 7.75 -13.85
N ASP A 98 0.92 7.13 -13.14
CA ASP A 98 1.29 7.47 -11.77
C ASP A 98 2.78 7.78 -11.71
N VAL A 99 3.11 8.97 -11.21
CA VAL A 99 4.48 9.43 -11.00
C VAL A 99 4.68 9.66 -9.52
N GLU A 100 5.60 8.93 -8.92
CA GLU A 100 5.95 9.02 -7.50
C GLU A 100 7.32 9.67 -7.32
N GLY A 101 7.41 10.55 -6.33
CA GLY A 101 8.67 11.10 -5.84
C GLY A 101 8.85 10.78 -4.36
N LEU A 102 9.98 10.16 -4.01
CA LEU A 102 10.34 9.84 -2.63
C LEU A 102 11.60 10.61 -2.23
N VAL A 103 11.65 11.07 -0.97
CA VAL A 103 12.79 11.77 -0.41
C VAL A 103 12.92 11.48 1.08
N GLY A 104 14.15 11.28 1.51
CA GLY A 104 14.51 11.13 2.92
C GLY A 104 14.34 9.71 3.49
N PRO A 105 15.13 9.42 4.51
CA PRO A 105 15.22 8.09 5.10
C PRO A 105 14.10 7.78 6.09
N GLY A 106 13.78 6.48 6.21
CA GLY A 106 13.03 5.92 7.32
C GLY A 106 13.92 5.28 8.39
N PRO A 107 13.35 4.83 9.51
CA PRO A 107 14.09 4.17 10.60
C PRO A 107 14.76 2.86 10.15
N ASP A 108 14.30 2.25 9.08
CA ASP A 108 14.82 1.02 8.48
C ASP A 108 16.29 1.14 8.06
N GLN A 109 16.77 2.35 7.75
CA GLN A 109 18.19 2.61 7.46
C GLN A 109 19.15 2.27 8.61
N ARG A 110 18.65 2.09 9.81
CA ARG A 110 19.44 1.68 10.98
C ARG A 110 18.95 0.37 11.59
N LEU A 111 17.64 0.14 11.52
CA LEU A 111 17.04 -1.03 12.14
C LEU A 111 17.09 -2.27 11.21
N GLY A 112 17.17 -2.08 9.90
CA GLY A 112 17.29 -3.17 8.92
C GLY A 112 16.27 -4.29 9.11
N THR A 113 15.00 -3.92 9.29
CA THR A 113 13.88 -4.81 9.56
C THR A 113 13.55 -5.71 8.37
N LEU A 114 12.83 -6.81 8.60
CA LEU A 114 12.29 -7.66 7.52
C LEU A 114 11.16 -6.96 6.78
N SER A 115 10.18 -6.44 7.52
CA SER A 115 9.21 -5.47 7.01
C SER A 115 9.82 -4.08 7.06
N ARG A 116 9.29 -3.17 6.27
CA ARG A 116 9.64 -1.76 6.39
C ARG A 116 8.72 -1.11 7.39
N LEU A 117 9.31 -0.46 8.41
CA LEU A 117 8.57 0.37 9.35
C LEU A 117 8.06 1.66 8.70
N ASN A 118 8.69 2.09 7.61
CA ASN A 118 8.20 3.19 6.79
C ASN A 118 8.21 2.79 5.32
N THR A 119 7.06 2.41 4.80
CA THR A 119 6.89 2.00 3.41
C THR A 119 7.06 3.15 2.43
N ASP A 120 6.82 4.40 2.90
CA ASP A 120 6.83 5.62 2.12
C ASP A 120 8.18 6.41 2.22
N ALA A 121 9.24 5.78 2.73
CA ALA A 121 10.58 6.36 2.77
C ALA A 121 11.46 5.85 1.63
N GLU A 122 12.54 6.59 1.33
CA GLU A 122 13.57 6.16 0.37
C GLU A 122 14.04 4.73 0.67
N ARG A 123 14.22 3.95 -0.40
CA ARG A 123 14.73 2.59 -0.30
C ARG A 123 16.24 2.61 -0.08
N LEU A 124 16.71 1.71 0.80
CA LEU A 124 18.16 1.54 1.12
C LEU A 124 19.01 1.12 -0.08
N GLU A 125 18.41 0.60 -1.14
CA GLU A 125 19.10 -0.02 -2.26
C GLU A 125 19.51 0.95 -3.35
N GLY A 126 20.19 2.06 -3.00
CA GLY A 126 21.05 2.81 -3.93
C GLY A 126 20.45 3.31 -5.24
N ARG A 127 19.14 3.28 -5.39
CA ARG A 127 18.44 3.80 -6.55
C ARG A 127 17.99 5.22 -6.24
N ASP A 128 18.92 6.15 -6.41
CA ASP A 128 18.74 7.59 -6.23
C ASP A 128 17.73 8.23 -7.22
N LYS A 129 16.75 7.50 -7.69
CA LYS A 129 15.69 8.08 -8.51
C LYS A 129 14.66 8.71 -7.57
N ALA A 130 14.86 9.96 -7.23
CA ALA A 130 13.92 10.76 -6.46
C ALA A 130 12.53 10.85 -7.14
N ILE A 131 12.41 10.55 -8.43
CA ILE A 131 11.16 10.58 -9.20
C ILE A 131 11.13 9.36 -10.12
N VAL A 132 10.06 8.57 -10.04
CA VAL A 132 9.83 7.38 -10.84
C VAL A 132 8.41 7.36 -11.41
N VAL A 133 8.24 6.81 -12.61
CA VAL A 133 6.93 6.38 -13.09
C VAL A 133 6.60 5.09 -12.35
N ARG A 134 5.65 5.15 -11.42
CA ARG A 134 5.23 3.99 -10.64
C ARG A 134 4.36 3.06 -11.45
N GLU A 135 3.33 3.60 -12.10
CA GLU A 135 2.45 2.86 -12.98
C GLU A 135 2.21 3.62 -14.30
N ALA A 136 2.06 2.90 -15.40
CA ALA A 136 1.62 3.41 -16.68
C ALA A 136 0.92 2.30 -17.46
N PHE A 137 -0.41 2.34 -17.56
CA PHE A 137 -1.15 1.25 -18.18
C PHE A 137 -2.38 1.69 -18.95
N LEU A 138 -2.79 0.82 -19.88
CA LEU A 138 -4.08 0.82 -20.53
C LEU A 138 -5.02 -0.12 -19.78
N ARG A 139 -6.23 0.34 -19.44
CA ARG A 139 -7.32 -0.50 -18.91
C ARG A 139 -8.48 -0.52 -19.90
N LEU A 140 -8.93 -1.72 -20.20
CA LEU A 140 -10.14 -1.98 -20.97
C LEU A 140 -11.19 -2.57 -20.02
N SER A 141 -12.41 -2.05 -20.11
CA SER A 141 -13.54 -2.47 -19.26
C SER A 141 -14.73 -2.87 -20.11
N TRP A 142 -15.39 -3.98 -19.78
CA TRP A 142 -16.56 -4.50 -20.47
C TRP A 142 -17.64 -4.91 -19.45
N LEU A 143 -18.86 -5.10 -19.93
CA LEU A 143 -20.00 -5.57 -19.13
C LEU A 143 -20.21 -4.70 -17.88
N ASP A 144 -20.32 -3.38 -18.08
CA ASP A 144 -20.48 -2.41 -16.99
C ASP A 144 -19.37 -2.54 -15.92
N GLU A 145 -18.12 -2.62 -16.39
CA GLU A 145 -16.91 -2.79 -15.58
C GLU A 145 -16.83 -4.14 -14.80
N HIS A 146 -17.70 -5.10 -15.07
CA HIS A 146 -17.60 -6.44 -14.48
C HIS A 146 -16.37 -7.20 -14.95
N VAL A 147 -15.85 -6.88 -16.13
CA VAL A 147 -14.58 -7.42 -16.65
C VAL A 147 -13.64 -6.26 -16.90
N ARG A 148 -12.47 -6.28 -16.28
CA ARG A 148 -11.41 -5.27 -16.44
C ARG A 148 -10.12 -5.96 -16.81
N PHE A 149 -9.49 -5.52 -17.89
CA PHE A 149 -8.17 -5.94 -18.32
C PHE A 149 -7.23 -4.76 -18.29
N SER A 150 -6.09 -4.89 -17.62
CA SER A 150 -5.04 -3.88 -17.57
C SER A 150 -3.76 -4.44 -18.14
N ILE A 151 -3.02 -3.64 -18.91
CA ILE A 151 -1.73 -3.99 -19.51
C ILE A 151 -0.81 -2.77 -19.50
N GLY A 152 0.44 -2.96 -19.12
CA GLY A 152 1.45 -1.89 -19.06
C GLY A 152 2.41 -2.08 -17.91
N LYS A 153 2.94 -0.99 -17.37
CA LYS A 153 3.69 -0.97 -16.11
C LYS A 153 2.71 -1.00 -14.96
N LEU A 154 2.67 -2.11 -14.24
CA LEU A 154 1.70 -2.37 -13.17
C LEU A 154 2.37 -2.53 -11.81
N ASP A 155 1.65 -2.15 -10.76
CA ASP A 155 1.91 -2.55 -9.39
C ASP A 155 1.02 -3.74 -9.02
N VAL A 156 1.63 -4.90 -8.78
CA VAL A 156 0.89 -6.14 -8.46
C VAL A 156 0.06 -5.99 -7.17
N GLY A 157 0.57 -5.24 -6.18
CA GLY A 157 -0.13 -4.97 -4.92
C GLY A 157 -1.48 -4.30 -5.11
N HIS A 158 -1.66 -3.50 -6.15
CA HIS A 158 -2.94 -2.85 -6.46
C HIS A 158 -4.00 -3.80 -7.02
N TYR A 159 -3.62 -5.01 -7.41
CA TYR A 159 -4.53 -5.97 -8.03
C TYR A 159 -4.87 -7.15 -7.14
N PHE A 160 -3.97 -7.53 -6.21
CA PHE A 160 -4.07 -8.75 -5.41
C PHE A 160 -3.84 -8.49 -3.93
N ASP A 161 -4.31 -9.38 -3.06
CA ASP A 161 -4.19 -9.32 -1.59
C ASP A 161 -4.80 -8.07 -0.96
N ARG A 162 -5.69 -7.38 -1.63
CA ARG A 162 -6.26 -6.12 -1.17
C ARG A 162 -7.01 -6.26 0.16
N ASN A 163 -6.99 -5.19 0.98
CA ASN A 163 -7.65 -5.15 2.27
C ASN A 163 -8.15 -3.73 2.57
N PHE A 164 -9.41 -3.59 2.88
CA PHE A 164 -9.99 -2.27 3.08
C PHE A 164 -9.51 -1.57 4.37
N MET A 165 -9.15 -2.36 5.40
CA MET A 165 -8.79 -1.84 6.72
C MET A 165 -7.28 -1.60 6.87
N ALA A 166 -6.47 -2.21 6.00
CA ALA A 166 -5.02 -2.16 6.09
C ALA A 166 -4.38 -2.34 4.70
N GLU A 167 -4.20 -1.25 3.96
CA GLU A 167 -3.65 -1.28 2.60
C GLU A 167 -2.88 -0.02 2.22
N ASP A 168 -3.03 1.06 2.97
CA ASP A 168 -2.63 2.39 2.53
C ASP A 168 -1.67 3.01 3.54
N GLU A 169 -0.41 3.13 3.16
CA GLU A 169 0.66 3.72 3.95
C GLU A 169 0.47 5.21 4.22
N THR A 170 -0.34 5.89 3.41
CA THR A 170 -0.54 7.33 3.57
C THR A 170 -1.60 7.67 4.61
N THR A 171 -2.63 6.84 4.77
CA THR A 171 -3.77 7.12 5.65
C THR A 171 -4.00 6.09 6.75
N GLN A 172 -3.34 4.92 6.69
CA GLN A 172 -3.48 3.81 7.62
C GLN A 172 -2.12 3.47 8.27
N PHE A 173 -1.75 2.18 8.30
CA PHE A 173 -0.48 1.72 8.87
C PHE A 173 0.71 2.09 7.97
N LEU A 174 1.87 2.34 8.56
CA LEU A 174 3.14 2.56 7.85
C LEU A 174 3.93 1.27 7.65
N ASP A 175 3.79 0.30 8.58
CA ASP A 175 4.51 -0.97 8.50
C ASP A 175 4.02 -1.81 7.32
N MET A 176 4.96 -2.17 6.44
CA MET A 176 4.70 -2.93 5.23
C MET A 176 3.99 -4.27 5.50
N ALA A 177 4.31 -4.96 6.60
CA ALA A 177 3.70 -6.25 6.93
C ALA A 177 2.24 -6.12 7.43
N LEU A 178 1.79 -4.91 7.77
CA LEU A 178 0.39 -4.63 8.07
C LEU A 178 -0.40 -4.29 6.81
N ILE A 179 0.17 -3.51 5.89
CA ILE A 179 -0.54 -3.07 4.68
C ILE A 179 -0.46 -4.07 3.52
N ASN A 180 0.53 -4.95 3.52
CA ASN A 180 0.72 -5.99 2.51
C ASN A 180 0.98 -7.35 3.17
N ASN A 181 0.70 -8.43 2.45
CA ASN A 181 1.13 -9.76 2.89
C ASN A 181 2.61 -9.97 2.54
N PRO A 182 3.51 -10.18 3.51
CA PRO A 182 4.94 -10.36 3.22
C PRO A 182 5.25 -11.54 2.30
N MET A 183 4.35 -12.53 2.23
CA MET A 183 4.52 -13.71 1.36
C MET A 183 4.09 -13.46 -0.08
N LEU A 184 3.39 -12.35 -0.35
CA LEU A 184 3.04 -11.95 -1.71
C LEU A 184 4.30 -11.64 -2.52
N LYS A 185 5.28 -10.94 -1.94
CA LYS A 185 6.57 -10.57 -2.57
C LYS A 185 6.39 -10.15 -4.02
N PRO A 186 5.63 -9.07 -4.28
CA PRO A 186 5.41 -8.60 -5.64
C PRO A 186 6.75 -8.23 -6.28
N PRO A 187 6.92 -8.44 -7.60
CA PRO A 187 8.07 -7.92 -8.31
C PRO A 187 8.04 -6.38 -8.30
N PRO A 188 9.16 -5.70 -8.55
CA PRO A 188 9.16 -4.27 -8.81
C PRO A 188 8.15 -3.89 -9.89
N ASN A 189 7.56 -2.70 -9.79
CA ASN A 189 6.56 -2.24 -10.76
C ASN A 189 7.15 -2.25 -12.18
N GLY A 190 6.53 -2.99 -13.08
CA GLY A 190 7.08 -3.28 -14.41
C GLY A 190 6.05 -3.82 -15.40
N PRO A 191 6.51 -4.32 -16.56
CA PRO A 191 5.63 -4.85 -17.59
C PRO A 191 4.79 -6.01 -17.08
N GLY A 192 3.48 -5.92 -17.27
CA GLY A 192 2.55 -6.96 -16.82
C GLY A 192 1.17 -6.79 -17.43
N ALA A 193 0.34 -7.79 -17.19
CA ALA A 193 -1.07 -7.79 -17.54
C ALA A 193 -1.88 -8.40 -16.39
N ALA A 194 -3.05 -7.85 -16.14
CA ALA A 194 -3.98 -8.35 -15.15
C ALA A 194 -5.42 -8.32 -15.66
N VAL A 195 -6.18 -9.35 -15.36
CA VAL A 195 -7.61 -9.40 -15.58
C VAL A 195 -8.33 -9.55 -14.26
N ARG A 196 -9.41 -8.80 -14.09
CA ARG A 196 -10.34 -8.92 -12.95
C ARG A 196 -11.74 -9.09 -13.47
N THR A 197 -12.50 -9.99 -12.86
CA THR A 197 -13.91 -10.15 -13.16
C THR A 197 -14.73 -10.34 -11.90
N SER A 198 -16.03 -10.02 -12.00
CA SER A 198 -16.99 -10.19 -10.91
C SER A 198 -18.27 -10.83 -11.43
N VAL A 199 -18.77 -11.82 -10.68
CA VAL A 199 -20.03 -12.50 -10.94
C VAL A 199 -20.80 -12.59 -9.62
N GLY A 200 -21.84 -11.78 -9.46
CA GLY A 200 -22.49 -11.62 -8.17
C GLY A 200 -21.51 -11.14 -7.11
N ASP A 201 -21.43 -11.85 -5.99
CA ASP A 201 -20.48 -11.53 -4.90
C ASP A 201 -19.10 -12.13 -5.11
N TRP A 202 -18.91 -12.95 -6.11
CA TRP A 202 -17.60 -13.54 -6.42
C TRP A 202 -16.72 -12.60 -7.22
N ARG A 203 -15.44 -12.65 -6.92
CA ARG A 203 -14.36 -11.94 -7.60
C ARG A 203 -13.30 -12.93 -8.03
N PHE A 204 -12.79 -12.73 -9.23
CA PHE A 204 -11.66 -13.50 -9.77
C PHE A 204 -10.65 -12.51 -10.33
N ALA A 205 -9.38 -12.75 -10.06
CA ALA A 205 -8.29 -11.99 -10.64
C ALA A 205 -7.19 -12.95 -11.08
N PHE A 206 -6.54 -12.59 -12.18
CA PHE A 206 -5.37 -13.29 -12.68
C PHE A 206 -4.38 -12.27 -13.23
N GLY A 207 -3.09 -12.45 -12.95
CA GLY A 207 -2.03 -11.57 -13.40
C GLY A 207 -0.77 -12.31 -13.81
N VAL A 208 -0.09 -11.71 -14.79
CA VAL A 208 1.25 -12.12 -15.22
C VAL A 208 2.11 -10.87 -15.25
N HIS A 209 3.31 -10.95 -14.70
CA HIS A 209 4.22 -9.83 -14.60
C HIS A 209 5.64 -10.29 -14.96
N ALA A 210 6.45 -9.40 -15.54
CA ALA A 210 7.83 -9.69 -15.87
C ALA A 210 8.63 -10.08 -14.59
N PRO A 211 9.56 -11.02 -14.69
CA PRO A 211 10.42 -11.39 -13.58
C PRO A 211 11.48 -10.32 -13.37
N GLY A 212 11.49 -9.67 -12.20
CA GLY A 212 12.59 -8.79 -11.80
C GLY A 212 12.56 -7.37 -12.36
N ASP A 213 13.67 -6.67 -12.20
CA ASP A 213 13.85 -5.26 -12.52
C ASP A 213 13.98 -5.02 -14.03
N VAL A 214 13.48 -3.87 -14.49
CA VAL A 214 13.43 -3.50 -15.91
C VAL A 214 14.84 -3.34 -16.55
N ASP A 215 15.85 -3.09 -15.74
CA ASP A 215 17.26 -2.96 -16.18
C ASP A 215 17.96 -4.33 -16.29
N ASP A 216 17.28 -5.41 -15.90
CA ASP A 216 17.81 -6.76 -15.88
C ASP A 216 17.20 -7.63 -17.00
N ASP A 217 17.97 -8.62 -17.39
CA ASP A 217 17.56 -9.72 -18.24
C ASP A 217 16.19 -10.28 -17.81
N LEU A 218 15.20 -10.24 -18.71
CA LEU A 218 13.86 -10.80 -18.50
C LEU A 218 13.87 -12.34 -18.43
N SER A 219 15.03 -12.97 -18.27
CA SER A 219 15.15 -14.41 -18.08
C SER A 219 14.54 -14.85 -16.77
N GLY A 220 13.97 -16.03 -16.75
CA GLY A 220 13.33 -16.64 -15.58
C GLY A 220 11.81 -16.79 -15.74
N LEU A 221 11.21 -17.47 -14.77
CA LEU A 221 9.77 -17.68 -14.74
C LEU A 221 9.08 -16.35 -14.40
N PRO A 222 8.10 -15.90 -15.19
CA PRO A 222 7.33 -14.71 -14.86
C PRO A 222 6.61 -14.87 -13.52
N TYR A 223 6.32 -13.76 -12.86
CA TYR A 223 5.45 -13.74 -11.71
C TYR A 223 4.01 -13.96 -12.18
N VAL A 224 3.44 -15.09 -11.80
CA VAL A 224 2.06 -15.45 -12.15
C VAL A 224 1.25 -15.57 -10.87
N ILE A 225 0.09 -14.92 -10.81
CA ILE A 225 -0.77 -14.91 -9.63
C ILE A 225 -2.24 -15.05 -10.02
N GLY A 226 -2.97 -15.82 -9.21
CA GLY A 226 -4.43 -15.93 -9.28
C GLY A 226 -5.06 -15.65 -7.92
N GLU A 227 -6.21 -15.01 -7.92
CA GLU A 227 -7.00 -14.72 -6.72
C GLU A 227 -8.47 -15.04 -6.96
N ILE A 228 -9.09 -15.68 -5.95
CA ILE A 228 -10.53 -15.81 -5.83
C ILE A 228 -10.98 -15.10 -4.56
N GLY A 229 -12.03 -14.31 -4.66
CA GLY A 229 -12.62 -13.61 -3.53
C GLY A 229 -14.13 -13.70 -3.49
N ARG A 230 -14.68 -13.50 -2.32
CA ARG A 230 -16.13 -13.35 -2.10
C ARG A 230 -16.40 -12.14 -1.23
N ARG A 231 -17.46 -11.39 -1.55
CA ARG A 231 -17.95 -10.27 -0.74
C ARG A 231 -19.14 -10.72 0.11
N ASN A 232 -19.37 -9.97 1.18
CA ASN A 232 -20.62 -9.99 1.94
C ASN A 232 -21.06 -11.42 2.36
N ILE A 233 -20.13 -12.20 2.94
CA ILE A 233 -20.50 -13.50 3.55
C ILE A 233 -21.40 -13.28 4.76
N PHE A 234 -21.17 -12.20 5.52
CA PHE A 234 -22.02 -11.73 6.60
C PHE A 234 -22.86 -10.52 6.16
N PRO A 235 -23.91 -10.16 6.91
CA PRO A 235 -24.78 -9.03 6.56
C PRO A 235 -24.06 -7.71 6.33
N GLU A 236 -23.04 -7.44 7.15
CA GLU A 236 -22.19 -6.26 6.99
C GLU A 236 -21.15 -6.48 5.89
N ARG A 237 -20.66 -5.38 5.35
CA ARG A 237 -19.67 -5.39 4.26
C ARG A 237 -18.39 -6.11 4.67
N GLY A 238 -17.95 -7.05 3.86
CA GLY A 238 -16.70 -7.78 4.05
C GLY A 238 -16.14 -8.33 2.75
N HIS A 239 -14.84 -8.57 2.72
CA HIS A 239 -14.13 -9.18 1.59
C HIS A 239 -13.26 -10.31 2.10
N TYR A 240 -13.32 -11.42 1.42
CA TYR A 240 -12.60 -12.66 1.74
C TYR A 240 -11.87 -13.11 0.48
N ARG A 241 -10.57 -13.14 0.51
CA ARG A 241 -9.70 -13.41 -0.65
C ARG A 241 -8.75 -14.54 -0.34
N LEU A 242 -8.52 -15.38 -1.33
CA LEU A 242 -7.51 -16.42 -1.35
C LEU A 242 -6.73 -16.24 -2.64
N TRP A 243 -5.40 -16.15 -2.54
CA TRP A 243 -4.52 -16.04 -3.69
C TRP A 243 -3.43 -17.10 -3.67
N ALA A 244 -2.91 -17.40 -4.84
CA ALA A 244 -1.71 -18.22 -5.02
C ALA A 244 -0.85 -17.65 -6.13
N ARG A 245 0.47 -17.72 -5.97
CA ARG A 245 1.45 -17.25 -6.94
C ARG A 245 2.59 -18.23 -7.16
N VAL A 246 3.23 -18.09 -8.32
CA VAL A 246 4.50 -18.72 -8.67
C VAL A 246 5.39 -17.70 -9.37
N SER A 247 6.71 -17.75 -9.11
CA SER A 247 7.70 -16.88 -9.73
C SER A 247 9.09 -17.50 -9.66
N SER A 248 10.08 -16.94 -10.36
CA SER A 248 11.49 -17.21 -10.07
C SER A 248 11.92 -16.59 -8.74
N VAL A 249 12.98 -17.12 -8.13
CA VAL A 249 13.69 -16.46 -7.02
C VAL A 249 14.56 -15.35 -7.63
N PRO A 250 14.48 -14.09 -7.16
CA PRO A 250 15.20 -12.96 -7.77
C PRO A 250 16.72 -13.21 -7.93
N GLU A 251 17.37 -13.73 -6.90
CA GLU A 251 18.82 -14.01 -6.90
C GLU A 251 19.20 -15.33 -7.60
N HIS A 252 18.22 -16.20 -7.83
CA HIS A 252 18.38 -17.54 -8.40
C HIS A 252 17.25 -17.84 -9.37
N ARG A 253 17.31 -17.26 -10.57
CA ARG A 253 16.22 -17.27 -11.55
C ARG A 253 15.83 -18.67 -12.05
N GLU A 254 16.71 -19.66 -11.91
CA GLU A 254 16.45 -21.08 -12.18
C GLU A 254 15.61 -21.75 -11.08
N ARG A 255 15.51 -21.14 -9.89
CA ARG A 255 14.76 -21.68 -8.76
C ARG A 255 13.35 -21.09 -8.73
N VAL A 256 12.38 -21.93 -8.43
CA VAL A 256 10.97 -21.56 -8.37
C VAL A 256 10.55 -21.31 -6.94
N THR A 257 9.82 -20.21 -6.74
CA THR A 257 9.14 -19.89 -5.50
C THR A 257 7.63 -19.93 -5.73
N TRP A 258 6.90 -20.56 -4.83
CA TRP A 258 5.45 -20.48 -4.79
C TRP A 258 4.99 -19.94 -3.44
N ALA A 259 3.85 -19.28 -3.43
CA ALA A 259 3.23 -18.79 -2.22
C ALA A 259 1.70 -18.83 -2.35
N THR A 260 1.05 -18.86 -1.19
CA THR A 260 -0.40 -18.70 -1.07
C THR A 260 -0.73 -17.87 0.15
N GLY A 261 -1.84 -17.18 0.12
CA GLY A 261 -2.27 -16.38 1.25
C GLY A 261 -3.74 -16.03 1.21
N VAL A 262 -4.21 -15.55 2.34
CA VAL A 262 -5.58 -15.06 2.54
C VAL A 262 -5.54 -13.61 3.00
N SER A 263 -6.54 -12.84 2.55
CA SER A 263 -6.80 -11.47 3.01
C SER A 263 -8.29 -11.35 3.32
N ILE A 264 -8.60 -10.95 4.54
CA ILE A 264 -9.97 -10.80 5.04
C ILE A 264 -10.10 -9.41 5.64
N ASP A 265 -11.13 -8.69 5.25
CA ASP A 265 -11.60 -7.49 5.91
C ASP A 265 -13.11 -7.59 6.17
N GLN A 266 -13.56 -7.19 7.35
CA GLN A 266 -14.95 -7.28 7.75
C GLN A 266 -15.36 -6.05 8.57
N VAL A 267 -16.41 -5.38 8.16
CA VAL A 267 -17.13 -4.40 8.97
C VAL A 267 -17.95 -5.16 10.01
N VAL A 268 -17.68 -4.93 11.28
CA VAL A 268 -18.37 -5.58 12.41
C VAL A 268 -19.54 -4.72 12.88
N THR A 269 -19.33 -3.41 12.97
CA THR A 269 -20.36 -2.40 13.20
C THR A 269 -20.14 -1.24 12.24
N HIS A 270 -21.07 -0.29 12.20
CA HIS A 270 -20.87 0.93 11.37
C HIS A 270 -19.61 1.74 11.74
N GLU A 271 -19.00 1.49 12.89
CA GLU A 271 -17.82 2.19 13.39
C GLU A 271 -16.57 1.32 13.42
N VAL A 272 -16.72 -0.02 13.48
CA VAL A 272 -15.63 -0.95 13.72
C VAL A 272 -15.47 -1.91 12.56
N GLY A 273 -14.27 -1.97 12.00
CA GLY A 273 -13.84 -2.97 11.06
C GLY A 273 -12.64 -3.73 11.57
N VAL A 274 -12.51 -4.98 11.16
CA VAL A 274 -11.37 -5.86 11.50
C VAL A 274 -10.74 -6.41 10.24
N PHE A 275 -9.45 -6.75 10.33
CA PHE A 275 -8.77 -7.42 9.23
C PHE A 275 -7.90 -8.58 9.71
N PHE A 276 -7.64 -9.48 8.79
CA PHE A 276 -6.71 -10.59 8.97
C PHE A 276 -6.03 -10.90 7.63
N ARG A 277 -4.72 -11.10 7.64
CA ARG A 277 -3.94 -11.65 6.54
C ARG A 277 -3.09 -12.80 7.04
N ALA A 278 -2.87 -13.80 6.21
CA ALA A 278 -1.88 -14.83 6.44
C ALA A 278 -1.33 -15.33 5.10
N GLY A 279 -0.08 -15.79 5.11
CA GLY A 279 0.56 -16.34 3.92
C GLY A 279 1.66 -17.32 4.23
N LEU A 280 1.91 -18.21 3.28
CA LEU A 280 3.00 -19.18 3.27
C LEU A 280 3.76 -19.04 1.96
N SER A 281 5.09 -19.17 2.02
CA SER A 281 5.95 -19.17 0.83
C SER A 281 7.02 -20.21 0.96
N ARG A 282 7.36 -20.88 -0.13
CA ARG A 282 8.46 -21.84 -0.21
C ARG A 282 9.22 -21.70 -1.51
N SER A 283 10.54 -21.65 -1.43
CA SER A 283 11.42 -21.66 -2.59
C SER A 283 12.01 -23.05 -2.79
N GLN A 284 12.22 -23.41 -4.03
CA GLN A 284 12.88 -24.66 -4.39
C GLN A 284 14.29 -24.69 -3.83
N GLY A 285 14.64 -25.79 -3.13
CA GLY A 285 15.92 -25.97 -2.48
C GLY A 285 16.03 -25.34 -1.08
N ASP A 286 14.99 -24.67 -0.58
CA ASP A 286 14.95 -24.18 0.80
C ASP A 286 14.32 -25.22 1.72
N ASP A 287 14.95 -25.46 2.87
CA ASP A 287 14.38 -26.34 3.91
C ASP A 287 13.27 -25.65 4.72
N LEU A 288 13.27 -24.31 4.74
CA LEU A 288 12.33 -23.53 5.52
C LEU A 288 11.14 -23.04 4.68
N THR A 289 9.93 -23.25 5.19
CA THR A 289 8.73 -22.57 4.72
C THR A 289 8.61 -21.24 5.45
N SER A 290 8.69 -20.13 4.70
CA SER A 290 8.41 -18.79 5.21
C SER A 290 6.91 -18.62 5.45
N HIS A 291 6.55 -17.88 6.49
CA HIS A 291 5.16 -17.56 6.77
C HIS A 291 5.02 -16.19 7.43
N ALA A 292 3.88 -15.57 7.21
CA ALA A 292 3.52 -14.32 7.84
C ALA A 292 2.02 -14.29 8.15
N TRP A 293 1.65 -13.49 9.15
CA TRP A 293 0.26 -13.13 9.39
C TRP A 293 0.18 -11.75 10.03
N SER A 294 -0.91 -11.07 9.78
CA SER A 294 -1.24 -9.80 10.42
C SER A 294 -2.72 -9.73 10.73
N THR A 295 -3.07 -8.96 11.74
CA THR A 295 -4.46 -8.72 12.14
C THR A 295 -4.57 -7.37 12.82
N GLY A 296 -5.78 -6.82 12.82
CA GLY A 296 -6.02 -5.57 13.51
C GLY A 296 -7.46 -5.09 13.39
N VAL A 297 -7.65 -3.89 13.89
CA VAL A 297 -8.93 -3.21 13.95
C VAL A 297 -8.77 -1.79 13.41
N GLN A 298 -9.80 -1.31 12.72
CA GLN A 298 -9.98 0.09 12.36
C GLN A 298 -11.29 0.59 12.96
N VAL A 299 -11.26 1.77 13.58
CA VAL A 299 -12.39 2.38 14.26
C VAL A 299 -12.62 3.79 13.72
N THR A 300 -13.88 4.11 13.44
CA THR A 300 -14.36 5.46 13.13
C THR A 300 -15.02 6.04 14.37
N PRO A 301 -14.42 7.02 15.08
CA PRO A 301 -14.91 7.49 16.37
C PRO A 301 -16.09 8.46 16.24
N THR A 302 -17.22 8.01 15.69
CA THR A 302 -18.42 8.84 15.49
C THR A 302 -19.00 9.34 16.80
N TRP A 303 -18.87 8.56 17.89
CA TRP A 303 -19.29 8.95 19.25
C TRP A 303 -18.52 10.15 19.82
N LEU A 304 -17.35 10.48 19.26
CA LEU A 304 -16.59 11.70 19.58
C LEU A 304 -16.96 12.89 18.68
N GLY A 305 -18.00 12.75 17.82
CA GLY A 305 -18.33 13.76 16.82
C GLY A 305 -17.30 13.83 15.67
N ARG A 306 -16.49 12.77 15.46
CA ARG A 306 -15.38 12.70 14.49
C ARG A 306 -15.62 11.60 13.44
N PRO A 307 -16.64 11.74 12.55
CA PRO A 307 -17.01 10.67 11.61
C PRO A 307 -16.00 10.47 10.47
N HIS A 308 -15.06 11.39 10.30
CA HIS A 308 -14.05 11.35 9.23
C HIS A 308 -12.68 10.88 9.73
N ASP A 309 -12.49 10.85 11.05
CA ASP A 309 -11.27 10.34 11.65
C ASP A 309 -11.20 8.82 11.58
N ARG A 310 -9.98 8.27 11.71
CA ARG A 310 -9.73 6.85 11.79
C ARG A 310 -8.70 6.56 12.88
N PHE A 311 -9.00 5.57 13.69
CA PHE A 311 -8.05 4.95 14.60
C PHE A 311 -7.79 3.53 14.10
N GLY A 312 -6.53 3.09 14.07
CA GLY A 312 -6.17 1.72 13.78
C GLY A 312 -5.19 1.16 14.79
N ALA A 313 -5.31 -0.13 15.05
CA ALA A 313 -4.34 -0.91 15.80
C ALA A 313 -4.14 -2.26 15.12
N GLY A 314 -2.88 -2.64 14.90
CA GLY A 314 -2.52 -3.85 14.19
C GLY A 314 -1.30 -4.54 14.78
N TYR A 315 -1.22 -5.84 14.53
CA TYR A 315 -0.09 -6.69 14.87
C TYR A 315 0.31 -7.49 13.65
N SER A 316 1.60 -7.56 13.38
CA SER A 316 2.20 -8.40 12.35
C SER A 316 3.25 -9.34 12.93
N ALA A 317 3.36 -10.53 12.36
CA ALA A 317 4.40 -11.51 12.66
C ALA A 317 4.81 -12.23 11.39
N GLN A 318 6.12 -12.30 11.15
CA GLN A 318 6.66 -13.01 10.01
C GLN A 318 7.89 -13.84 10.39
N ARG A 319 8.10 -14.91 9.64
CA ARG A 319 9.29 -15.77 9.72
C ARG A 319 9.79 -16.05 8.33
N GLU A 320 11.02 -15.68 8.10
CA GLU A 320 11.78 -15.91 6.88
C GLU A 320 13.15 -16.53 7.22
N PRO A 321 13.96 -16.96 6.23
CA PRO A 321 15.31 -17.48 6.49
C PRO A 321 16.18 -16.50 7.30
N ALA A 322 16.02 -15.20 7.10
CA ALA A 322 16.73 -14.15 7.82
C ALA A 322 16.33 -14.01 9.30
N GLY A 323 15.17 -14.56 9.71
CA GLY A 323 14.75 -14.53 11.12
C GLY A 323 13.24 -14.43 11.33
N ARG A 324 12.89 -13.98 12.53
CA ARG A 324 11.49 -13.73 12.93
C ARG A 324 11.35 -12.28 13.35
N GLU A 325 10.27 -11.64 12.86
CA GLU A 325 9.93 -10.27 13.20
C GLU A 325 8.50 -10.16 13.72
N ARG A 326 8.28 -9.25 14.66
CA ARG A 326 6.97 -8.95 15.23
C ARG A 326 6.86 -7.46 15.48
N VAL A 327 5.80 -6.85 14.94
CA VAL A 327 5.52 -5.42 15.06
C VAL A 327 4.10 -5.24 15.55
N VAL A 328 3.90 -4.26 16.44
CA VAL A 328 2.60 -3.65 16.76
C VAL A 328 2.63 -2.24 16.22
N GLU A 329 1.59 -1.81 15.58
CA GLU A 329 1.42 -0.41 15.18
C GLU A 329 0.02 0.07 15.56
N THR A 330 -0.04 1.32 16.02
CA THR A 330 -1.28 2.05 16.24
C THR A 330 -1.18 3.40 15.56
N TYR A 331 -2.27 3.86 14.96
CA TYR A 331 -2.35 5.19 14.39
C TYR A 331 -3.66 5.89 14.70
N TYR A 332 -3.64 7.21 14.71
CA TYR A 332 -4.82 8.06 14.70
C TYR A 332 -4.71 9.04 13.54
N ASN A 333 -5.60 8.91 12.58
CA ASN A 333 -5.72 9.79 11.41
C ASN A 333 -6.79 10.83 11.70
N LEU A 334 -6.36 12.07 11.95
CA LEU A 334 -7.18 13.24 12.21
C LEU A 334 -7.49 13.95 10.88
N ALA A 335 -8.73 13.91 10.44
CA ALA A 335 -9.20 14.64 9.28
C ALA A 335 -9.49 16.10 9.66
N LEU A 336 -8.61 17.01 9.23
CA LEU A 336 -8.77 18.46 9.44
C LEU A 336 -9.63 19.09 8.36
N ALA A 337 -9.52 18.61 7.13
CA ALA A 337 -10.33 18.97 5.97
C ALA A 337 -10.43 17.76 5.03
N GLU A 338 -11.22 17.84 3.96
CA GLU A 338 -11.33 16.80 2.94
C GLU A 338 -9.99 16.48 2.25
N TRP A 339 -9.09 17.45 2.25
CA TRP A 339 -7.80 17.43 1.59
C TRP A 339 -6.60 17.45 2.56
N LEU A 340 -6.82 17.59 3.89
CA LEU A 340 -5.73 17.74 4.88
C LEU A 340 -5.93 16.80 6.05
N PHE A 341 -4.91 15.96 6.29
CA PHE A 341 -4.91 14.98 7.37
C PHE A 341 -3.62 15.08 8.18
N LEU A 342 -3.73 14.92 9.50
CA LEU A 342 -2.60 14.70 10.40
C LEU A 342 -2.72 13.30 10.99
N ILE A 343 -1.65 12.51 10.91
CA ILE A 343 -1.66 11.14 11.39
C ILE A 343 -0.54 10.99 12.43
N ALA A 344 -0.92 10.66 13.66
CA ALA A 344 0.02 10.23 14.67
C ALA A 344 0.07 8.70 14.68
N ASP A 345 1.27 8.12 14.72
CA ASP A 345 1.47 6.68 14.80
C ASP A 345 2.53 6.31 15.84
N VAL A 346 2.43 5.10 16.35
CA VAL A 346 3.43 4.48 17.20
C VAL A 346 3.62 3.05 16.77
N GLN A 347 4.86 2.72 16.41
CA GLN A 347 5.28 1.38 16.08
C GLN A 347 6.11 0.80 17.21
N TRP A 348 5.85 -0.44 17.57
CA TRP A 348 6.63 -1.20 18.52
C TRP A 348 7.18 -2.46 17.85
N LEU A 349 8.45 -2.42 17.45
CA LEU A 349 9.21 -3.57 17.02
C LEU A 349 9.56 -4.40 18.24
N ILE A 350 8.76 -5.41 18.52
CA ILE A 350 8.94 -6.31 19.68
C ILE A 350 10.25 -7.09 19.55
N SER A 351 10.47 -7.62 18.33
CA SER A 351 11.71 -8.31 17.97
C SER A 351 11.82 -8.43 16.45
N GLY A 352 13.01 -8.34 15.90
CA GLY A 352 13.30 -8.58 14.51
C GLY A 352 14.80 -8.69 14.26
N PRO A 353 15.24 -9.36 13.19
CA PRO A 353 16.64 -9.32 12.79
C PRO A 353 17.00 -7.91 12.35
N ASN A 354 18.26 -7.55 12.51
CA ASN A 354 18.82 -6.38 11.84
C ASN A 354 19.66 -6.88 10.67
N GLN A 355 19.11 -6.82 9.48
CA GLN A 355 19.74 -7.32 8.25
C GLN A 355 21.03 -6.57 7.89
N LEU A 356 21.17 -5.31 8.34
CA LEU A 356 22.37 -4.51 8.07
C LEU A 356 23.58 -4.92 8.87
N THR A 357 23.37 -5.54 10.04
CA THR A 357 24.45 -5.81 11.00
C THR A 357 24.51 -7.26 11.45
N GLY A 358 23.57 -8.11 11.02
CA GLY A 358 23.42 -9.50 11.46
C GLY A 358 22.98 -9.67 12.92
N GLY A 359 22.57 -8.56 13.58
CA GLY A 359 22.11 -8.58 14.97
C GLY A 359 20.60 -8.70 15.11
N MET A 360 20.11 -8.43 16.31
CA MET A 360 18.68 -8.42 16.64
C MET A 360 18.25 -7.05 17.15
N ASN A 361 17.11 -6.57 16.70
CA ASN A 361 16.37 -5.46 17.30
C ASN A 361 15.41 -6.03 18.34
N ARG A 362 15.31 -5.40 19.51
CA ARG A 362 14.39 -5.82 20.58
C ARG A 362 13.77 -4.60 21.27
N ASN A 363 12.45 -4.65 21.45
CA ASN A 363 11.69 -3.62 22.18
C ASN A 363 11.99 -2.20 21.69
N VAL A 364 12.02 -2.00 20.37
CA VAL A 364 12.25 -0.69 19.77
C VAL A 364 10.89 0.00 19.57
N VAL A 365 10.75 1.21 20.10
CA VAL A 365 9.55 2.04 19.92
C VAL A 365 9.88 3.19 18.98
N VAL A 366 9.05 3.35 17.96
CA VAL A 366 9.19 4.36 16.91
C VAL A 366 7.89 5.15 16.80
N PRO A 367 7.75 6.25 17.55
CA PRO A 367 6.66 7.21 17.33
C PRO A 367 6.85 7.95 15.99
N GLY A 368 5.72 8.33 15.38
CA GLY A 368 5.70 9.05 14.12
C GLY A 368 4.60 10.10 14.05
N LEU A 369 4.79 11.06 13.16
CA LEU A 369 3.82 12.06 12.79
C LEU A 369 3.85 12.24 11.27
N ARG A 370 2.69 12.18 10.63
CA ARG A 370 2.52 12.38 9.18
C ARG A 370 1.57 13.54 8.91
N ALA A 371 1.86 14.31 7.88
CA ALA A 371 0.95 15.30 7.34
C ALA A 371 0.69 14.96 5.87
N LEU A 372 -0.58 14.76 5.52
CA LEU A 372 -1.03 14.37 4.18
C LEU A 372 -1.91 15.47 3.59
N VAL A 373 -1.57 15.89 2.37
CA VAL A 373 -2.36 16.82 1.55
C VAL A 373 -2.78 16.12 0.28
N LEU A 374 -4.09 16.10 0.00
CA LEU A 374 -4.68 15.58 -1.24
C LEU A 374 -5.07 16.75 -2.17
N PHE A 375 -4.92 16.60 -3.48
CA PHE A 375 -5.27 17.63 -4.46
C PHE A 375 -5.68 17.08 -5.83
#